data_95418cc24f2eec1b6182b5a59d784d35
#
_entry.id   95418cc24f2eec1b6182b5a59d784d35
#
_cell.length_a   1.000
_cell.length_b   1.000
_cell.length_c   1.000
_cell.angle_alpha   90.00
_cell.angle_beta   90.00
_cell.angle_gamma   90.00
#
_symmetry.space_group_name_H-M   'P 1'
#
loop_
_entity.id
_entity.type
_entity.pdbx_description
1 polymer ?
#
loop_
_entity_poly.entity_id
_entity_poly.type
_entity_poly.pdbx_seq_one_letter_code
_entity_poly.pdbx_strand_id
1 'polypeptide(L)'
;MIATQTKHSVNVANGEPAWEVATLFPAQGAWSEEEYLSLDTNHLVEFSDGHIEVLPMPSDKHQTIVLYLSAILVAYARRIGGKVLVVPLRLRLWREKIREPDVVFMSSAGDPRRRDAYWTGADLVIEVVSRDDPQRDLVTKRNEYAQAGIPEYWIVDPQTETITVLRLDGASYLDHGVFGRGEVAISAYYAGLQAPVSDVLDAP
;
A
#
# COMPACT_ATOMS: atom_id res chain seq x y z
N MET A 1 -19.63 7.77 -45.55
CA MET A 1 -20.36 8.63 -44.63
C MET A 1 -19.57 8.64 -43.34
N ILE A 2 -18.88 9.74 -43.10
CA ILE A 2 -18.02 9.92 -41.90
C ILE A 2 -18.92 10.48 -40.81
N ALA A 3 -19.09 9.73 -39.73
CA ALA A 3 -19.85 10.19 -38.57
C ALA A 3 -19.05 11.28 -37.86
N THR A 4 -19.59 12.47 -37.85
CA THR A 4 -19.08 13.65 -37.16
C THR A 4 -19.29 13.45 -35.67
N GLN A 5 -18.22 13.18 -34.91
CA GLN A 5 -18.24 13.24 -33.45
C GLN A 5 -18.44 14.71 -33.03
N THR A 6 -19.58 15.00 -32.45
CA THR A 6 -19.87 16.29 -31.83
C THR A 6 -19.04 16.39 -30.54
N LYS A 7 -18.00 17.24 -30.55
CA LYS A 7 -17.30 17.62 -29.33
C LYS A 7 -18.26 18.38 -28.41
N HIS A 8 -18.70 17.77 -27.33
CA HIS A 8 -19.38 18.47 -26.26
C HIS A 8 -18.34 19.24 -25.45
N SER A 9 -18.38 20.54 -25.51
CA SER A 9 -17.62 21.41 -24.63
C SER A 9 -18.28 21.38 -23.24
N VAL A 10 -17.66 20.73 -22.27
CA VAL A 10 -18.14 20.74 -20.89
C VAL A 10 -17.80 22.10 -20.29
N ASN A 11 -18.84 22.89 -20.02
CA ASN A 11 -18.72 24.17 -19.34
C ASN A 11 -18.84 23.93 -17.84
N VAL A 12 -17.71 23.75 -17.15
CA VAL A 12 -17.68 23.55 -15.69
C VAL A 12 -17.88 24.88 -14.99
N ALA A 13 -19.14 25.31 -14.92
CA ALA A 13 -19.55 26.43 -14.11
C ALA A 13 -20.23 25.96 -12.82
N ASN A 14 -19.56 26.24 -11.68
CA ASN A 14 -20.15 26.28 -10.35
C ASN A 14 -20.70 24.95 -9.78
N GLY A 15 -19.81 24.09 -9.27
CA GLY A 15 -20.20 23.12 -8.23
C GLY A 15 -21.16 22.01 -8.66
N GLU A 16 -21.31 21.76 -9.96
CA GLU A 16 -22.07 20.60 -10.44
C GLU A 16 -21.30 19.28 -10.10
N PRO A 17 -22.02 18.22 -9.69
CA PRO A 17 -21.39 16.94 -9.42
C PRO A 17 -20.67 16.43 -10.66
N ALA A 18 -19.50 15.82 -10.47
CA ALA A 18 -18.61 15.34 -11.52
C ALA A 18 -19.17 14.11 -12.30
N TRP A 19 -20.48 13.94 -12.40
CA TRP A 19 -21.14 12.82 -13.10
C TRP A 19 -20.75 12.73 -14.58
N GLU A 20 -20.62 13.89 -15.23
CA GLU A 20 -20.23 13.92 -16.64
C GLU A 20 -18.77 13.51 -16.83
N VAL A 21 -17.91 13.81 -15.86
CA VAL A 21 -16.50 13.39 -15.87
C VAL A 21 -16.40 11.88 -15.68
N ALA A 22 -17.26 11.27 -14.86
CA ALA A 22 -17.27 9.84 -14.64
C ALA A 22 -17.53 9.03 -15.92
N THR A 23 -18.24 9.61 -16.91
CA THR A 23 -18.48 8.96 -18.20
C THR A 23 -17.27 8.95 -19.14
N LEU A 24 -16.21 9.68 -18.79
CA LEU A 24 -14.95 9.68 -19.54
C LEU A 24 -14.02 8.55 -19.13
N PHE A 25 -14.33 7.86 -18.04
CA PHE A 25 -13.54 6.75 -17.52
C PHE A 25 -14.17 5.39 -17.85
N PRO A 26 -13.40 4.33 -17.93
CA PRO A 26 -13.93 2.98 -18.08
C PRO A 26 -14.91 2.61 -16.96
N ALA A 27 -15.87 1.76 -17.27
CA ALA A 27 -16.72 1.17 -16.25
C ALA A 27 -15.90 0.22 -15.35
N GLN A 28 -16.34 0.01 -14.13
CA GLN A 28 -15.72 -1.00 -13.24
C GLN A 28 -15.76 -2.38 -13.90
N GLY A 29 -14.64 -3.05 -13.89
CA GLY A 29 -14.40 -4.31 -14.60
C GLY A 29 -13.86 -4.15 -16.02
N ALA A 30 -13.76 -2.90 -16.53
CA ALA A 30 -13.27 -2.63 -17.88
C ALA A 30 -11.96 -1.80 -17.91
N TRP A 31 -11.41 -1.46 -16.76
CA TRP A 31 -10.13 -0.75 -16.67
C TRP A 31 -8.98 -1.65 -17.09
N SER A 32 -8.12 -1.16 -17.96
CA SER A 32 -6.80 -1.77 -18.20
C SER A 32 -5.79 -1.28 -17.17
N GLU A 33 -4.73 -2.06 -16.95
CA GLU A 33 -3.61 -1.64 -16.12
C GLU A 33 -2.94 -0.36 -16.64
N GLU A 34 -2.89 -0.17 -17.96
CA GLU A 34 -2.31 1.01 -18.61
C GLU A 34 -3.15 2.28 -18.30
N GLU A 35 -4.46 2.19 -18.40
CA GLU A 35 -5.37 3.30 -18.05
C GLU A 35 -5.24 3.65 -16.56
N TYR A 36 -5.19 2.65 -15.68
CA TYR A 36 -4.94 2.87 -14.26
C TYR A 36 -3.58 3.54 -13.99
N LEU A 37 -2.51 3.06 -14.61
CA LEU A 37 -1.17 3.63 -14.43
C LEU A 37 -1.05 5.05 -14.96
N SER A 38 -1.84 5.41 -15.99
CA SER A 38 -1.93 6.76 -16.55
C SER A 38 -2.83 7.70 -15.74
N LEU A 39 -3.55 7.18 -14.75
CA LEU A 39 -4.48 7.98 -13.95
C LEU A 39 -3.71 9.03 -13.13
N ASP A 40 -3.95 10.29 -13.46
CA ASP A 40 -3.42 11.44 -12.73
C ASP A 40 -4.45 11.89 -11.69
N THR A 41 -4.27 11.46 -10.46
CA THR A 41 -5.16 11.76 -9.34
C THR A 41 -4.37 11.95 -8.05
N ASN A 42 -4.89 12.77 -7.15
CA ASN A 42 -4.38 12.93 -5.79
C ASN A 42 -5.08 12.03 -4.77
N HIS A 43 -5.96 11.13 -5.22
CA HIS A 43 -6.57 10.10 -4.39
C HIS A 43 -5.67 8.86 -4.36
N LEU A 44 -5.73 8.12 -3.26
CA LEU A 44 -5.16 6.78 -3.18
C LEU A 44 -6.10 5.83 -3.92
N VAL A 45 -5.56 5.12 -4.91
CA VAL A 45 -6.36 4.26 -5.78
C VAL A 45 -5.64 2.95 -6.02
N GLU A 46 -6.28 1.85 -5.70
CA GLU A 46 -5.77 0.52 -6.00
C GLU A 46 -6.46 -0.08 -7.23
N PHE A 47 -5.82 -1.07 -7.84
CA PHE A 47 -6.29 -1.71 -9.06
C PHE A 47 -6.30 -3.23 -8.93
N SER A 48 -7.40 -3.84 -9.37
CA SER A 48 -7.57 -5.28 -9.32
C SER A 48 -8.49 -5.77 -10.44
N ASP A 49 -7.93 -6.51 -11.39
CA ASP A 49 -8.71 -7.24 -12.42
C ASP A 49 -9.78 -6.37 -13.09
N GLY A 50 -9.38 -5.21 -13.61
CA GLY A 50 -10.27 -4.27 -14.29
C GLY A 50 -11.08 -3.37 -13.37
N HIS A 51 -10.89 -3.45 -12.07
CA HIS A 51 -11.58 -2.61 -11.08
C HIS A 51 -10.60 -1.65 -10.40
N ILE A 52 -11.02 -0.42 -10.22
CA ILE A 52 -10.33 0.55 -9.38
C ILE A 52 -11.08 0.75 -8.07
N GLU A 53 -10.34 0.94 -7.00
CA GLU A 53 -10.87 1.21 -5.68
C GLU A 53 -10.21 2.47 -5.12
N VAL A 54 -11.02 3.48 -4.85
CA VAL A 54 -10.57 4.70 -4.18
C VAL A 54 -10.55 4.43 -2.68
N LEU A 55 -9.36 4.56 -2.09
CA LEU A 55 -9.19 4.32 -0.67
C LEU A 55 -9.73 5.47 0.17
N PRO A 56 -10.26 5.20 1.36
CA PRO A 56 -10.67 6.23 2.29
C PRO A 56 -9.47 7.08 2.73
N MET A 57 -9.72 8.33 3.10
CA MET A 57 -8.68 9.19 3.64
C MET A 57 -8.18 8.64 4.98
N PRO A 58 -6.86 8.46 5.16
CA PRO A 58 -6.33 7.96 6.40
C PRO A 58 -6.55 8.95 7.54
N SER A 59 -6.77 8.44 8.75
CA SER A 59 -6.88 9.27 9.96
C SER A 59 -5.52 9.84 10.35
N ASP A 60 -5.52 10.89 11.17
CA ASP A 60 -4.31 11.47 11.78
C ASP A 60 -3.49 10.38 12.49
N LYS A 61 -4.12 9.57 13.33
CA LYS A 61 -3.46 8.46 14.03
C LYS A 61 -2.80 7.46 13.10
N HIS A 62 -3.48 7.09 12.02
CA HIS A 62 -2.93 6.20 11.00
C HIS A 62 -1.67 6.81 10.37
N GLN A 63 -1.74 8.06 9.93
CA GLN A 63 -0.60 8.74 9.32
C GLN A 63 0.59 8.89 10.28
N THR A 64 0.32 9.19 11.54
CA THR A 64 1.36 9.31 12.56
C THR A 64 2.09 7.98 12.78
N ILE A 65 1.36 6.85 12.84
CA ILE A 65 1.95 5.52 12.93
C ILE A 65 2.80 5.21 11.68
N VAL A 66 2.28 5.49 10.48
CA VAL A 66 3.01 5.30 9.22
C VAL A 66 4.30 6.11 9.20
N LEU A 67 4.25 7.38 9.61
CA LEU A 67 5.42 8.25 9.66
C LEU A 67 6.47 7.73 10.65
N TYR A 68 6.04 7.32 11.84
CA TYR A 68 6.96 6.78 12.87
C TYR A 68 7.65 5.50 12.40
N LEU A 69 6.91 4.53 11.84
CA LEU A 69 7.45 3.29 11.30
C LEU A 69 8.38 3.56 10.11
N SER A 70 8.00 4.49 9.24
CA SER A 70 8.85 4.85 8.10
C SER A 70 10.19 5.44 8.56
N ALA A 71 10.21 6.22 9.65
CA ALA A 71 11.44 6.77 10.22
C ALA A 71 12.37 5.66 10.74
N ILE A 72 11.83 4.66 11.43
CA ILE A 72 12.59 3.47 11.89
C ILE A 72 13.18 2.74 10.67
N LEU A 73 12.37 2.46 9.65
CA LEU A 73 12.82 1.75 8.46
C LEU A 73 13.86 2.55 7.67
N VAL A 74 13.70 3.86 7.54
CA VAL A 74 14.66 4.75 6.87
C VAL A 74 16.00 4.75 7.60
N ALA A 75 15.98 4.82 8.94
CA ALA A 75 17.21 4.73 9.74
C ALA A 75 17.91 3.38 9.53
N TYR A 76 17.16 2.30 9.50
CA TYR A 76 17.68 0.95 9.22
C TYR A 76 18.22 0.85 7.78
N ALA A 77 17.42 1.25 6.78
CA ALA A 77 17.77 1.19 5.36
C ALA A 77 19.06 1.94 5.03
N ARG A 78 19.27 3.11 5.64
CA ARG A 78 20.51 3.89 5.44
C ARG A 78 21.77 3.13 5.85
N ARG A 79 21.69 2.26 6.85
CA ARG A 79 22.81 1.46 7.33
C ARG A 79 23.21 0.34 6.38
N ILE A 80 22.27 -0.18 5.61
CA ILE A 80 22.47 -1.34 4.74
C ILE A 80 22.42 -1.00 3.24
N GLY A 81 22.18 0.26 2.88
CA GLY A 81 22.04 0.68 1.48
C GLY A 81 20.66 0.37 0.88
N GLY A 82 19.65 0.22 1.72
CA GLY A 82 18.27 -0.04 1.31
C GLY A 82 17.49 1.21 0.92
N LYS A 83 16.21 1.02 0.62
CA LYS A 83 15.26 2.08 0.28
C LYS A 83 13.92 1.86 0.95
N VAL A 84 13.33 2.94 1.45
CA VAL A 84 11.96 2.96 1.99
C VAL A 84 11.16 3.98 1.21
N LEU A 85 9.93 3.63 0.85
CA LEU A 85 8.93 4.55 0.36
C LEU A 85 7.62 4.32 1.11
N VAL A 86 6.78 5.33 1.09
CA VAL A 86 5.44 5.31 1.66
C VAL A 86 4.41 5.54 0.57
N VAL A 87 3.14 5.30 0.88
CA VAL A 87 2.00 5.69 0.06
C VAL A 87 2.15 7.14 -0.42
N PRO A 88 1.87 7.46 -1.71
CA PRO A 88 1.19 6.67 -2.74
C PRO A 88 2.15 5.90 -3.67
N LEU A 89 2.96 4.99 -3.16
CA LEU A 89 3.76 4.13 -4.02
C LEU A 89 2.91 2.99 -4.56
N ARG A 90 2.81 2.87 -5.88
CA ARG A 90 2.17 1.74 -6.53
C ARG A 90 3.07 0.51 -6.47
N LEU A 91 2.59 -0.56 -5.85
CA LEU A 91 3.26 -1.86 -5.78
C LEU A 91 2.49 -2.86 -6.64
N ARG A 92 3.05 -3.19 -7.80
CA ARG A 92 2.49 -4.20 -8.70
C ARG A 92 2.84 -5.59 -8.17
N LEU A 93 1.84 -6.32 -7.73
CA LEU A 93 1.99 -7.68 -7.22
C LEU A 93 2.12 -8.69 -8.37
N TRP A 94 1.24 -8.59 -9.37
CA TRP A 94 1.27 -9.29 -10.65
C TRP A 94 0.53 -8.47 -11.71
N ARG A 95 0.38 -9.01 -12.90
CA ARG A 95 -0.37 -8.35 -13.97
C ARG A 95 -1.81 -8.11 -13.52
N GLU A 96 -2.30 -6.89 -13.70
CA GLU A 96 -3.64 -6.44 -13.31
C GLU A 96 -3.93 -6.45 -11.80
N LYS A 97 -2.86 -6.47 -10.97
CA LYS A 97 -2.99 -6.33 -9.52
C LYS A 97 -1.96 -5.36 -8.98
N ILE A 98 -2.44 -4.20 -8.53
CA ILE A 98 -1.61 -3.13 -7.95
C ILE A 98 -2.22 -2.66 -6.64
N ARG A 99 -1.38 -2.57 -5.61
CA ARG A 99 -1.70 -2.06 -4.29
C ARG A 99 -0.89 -0.80 -4.00
N GLU A 100 -1.34 0.00 -3.03
CA GLU A 100 -0.62 1.17 -2.50
C GLU A 100 -0.36 0.96 -1.00
N PRO A 101 0.66 0.19 -0.61
CA PRO A 101 0.95 -0.11 0.79
C PRO A 101 1.37 1.13 1.58
N ASP A 102 1.06 1.16 2.87
CA ASP A 102 1.44 2.27 3.75
C ASP A 102 2.94 2.49 3.78
N VAL A 103 3.74 1.42 3.97
CA VAL A 103 5.20 1.48 3.93
C VAL A 103 5.77 0.30 3.17
N VAL A 104 6.72 0.57 2.28
CA VAL A 104 7.43 -0.44 1.48
C VAL A 104 8.93 -0.31 1.69
N PHE A 105 9.58 -1.42 1.95
CA PHE A 105 11.04 -1.49 2.11
C PHE A 105 11.66 -2.45 1.10
N MET A 106 12.82 -2.02 0.58
CA MET A 106 13.71 -2.79 -0.26
C MET A 106 15.12 -2.77 0.35
N SER A 107 15.72 -3.92 0.54
CA SER A 107 17.04 -4.06 1.19
C SER A 107 18.20 -3.51 0.35
N SER A 108 17.98 -3.32 -0.94
CA SER A 108 18.93 -2.66 -1.85
C SER A 108 18.28 -1.50 -2.60
N ALA A 109 18.88 -0.32 -2.52
CA ALA A 109 18.42 0.84 -3.27
C ALA A 109 18.59 0.69 -4.80
N GLY A 110 19.46 -0.21 -5.25
CA GLY A 110 19.69 -0.53 -6.66
C GLY A 110 18.88 -1.70 -7.19
N ASP A 111 17.90 -2.21 -6.44
CA ASP A 111 17.11 -3.38 -6.85
C ASP A 111 16.34 -3.10 -8.15
N PRO A 112 16.43 -4.00 -9.18
CA PRO A 112 15.76 -3.81 -10.48
C PRO A 112 14.24 -3.87 -10.43
N ARG A 113 13.64 -4.39 -9.33
CA ARG A 113 12.19 -4.34 -9.10
C ARG A 113 11.67 -2.92 -8.86
N ARG A 114 12.57 -1.97 -8.54
CA ARG A 114 12.25 -0.56 -8.38
C ARG A 114 12.18 0.13 -9.73
N ARG A 115 11.03 0.72 -10.05
CA ARG A 115 10.81 1.55 -11.22
C ARG A 115 10.23 2.89 -10.77
N ASP A 116 10.35 3.91 -11.60
CA ASP A 116 9.88 5.25 -11.23
C ASP A 116 8.36 5.30 -11.03
N ALA A 117 7.60 4.73 -11.96
CA ALA A 117 6.13 4.75 -11.91
C ALA A 117 5.51 3.76 -10.89
N TYR A 118 6.19 2.64 -10.61
CA TYR A 118 5.72 1.60 -9.68
C TYR A 118 6.85 0.61 -9.35
N TRP A 119 6.71 -0.11 -8.25
CA TRP A 119 7.60 -1.23 -7.94
C TRP A 119 6.94 -2.57 -8.31
N THR A 120 7.76 -3.59 -8.64
CA THR A 120 7.29 -4.94 -8.99
C THR A 120 7.58 -5.98 -7.91
N GLY A 121 7.75 -5.55 -6.69
CA GLY A 121 8.00 -6.38 -5.51
C GLY A 121 8.57 -5.53 -4.38
N ALA A 122 8.66 -6.13 -3.22
CA ALA A 122 9.20 -5.56 -2.00
C ALA A 122 9.88 -6.65 -1.18
N ASP A 123 10.72 -6.25 -0.24
CA ASP A 123 11.34 -7.18 0.72
C ASP A 123 10.58 -7.18 2.05
N LEU A 124 9.92 -6.07 2.37
CA LEU A 124 9.01 -5.95 3.50
C LEU A 124 7.93 -4.92 3.17
N VAL A 125 6.71 -5.21 3.57
CA VAL A 125 5.55 -4.31 3.50
C VAL A 125 4.97 -4.15 4.89
N ILE A 126 4.51 -2.93 5.22
CA ILE A 126 3.76 -2.65 6.45
C ILE A 126 2.42 -2.03 6.07
N GLU A 127 1.36 -2.50 6.71
CA GLU A 127 0.02 -1.91 6.64
C GLU A 127 -0.46 -1.58 8.06
N VAL A 128 -1.08 -0.44 8.20
CA VAL A 128 -1.76 0.00 9.42
C VAL A 128 -3.25 -0.21 9.23
N VAL A 129 -3.83 -1.11 10.00
CA VAL A 129 -5.22 -1.55 9.85
C VAL A 129 -6.19 -0.37 9.94
N SER A 130 -6.99 -0.19 8.90
CA SER A 130 -8.10 0.76 8.88
C SER A 130 -9.29 0.23 9.69
N ARG A 131 -10.01 1.13 10.37
CA ARG A 131 -11.24 0.77 11.09
C ARG A 131 -12.39 0.37 10.16
N ASP A 132 -12.38 0.93 8.95
CA ASP A 132 -13.51 0.79 8.02
C ASP A 132 -13.54 -0.59 7.35
N ASP A 133 -12.36 -1.17 7.06
CA ASP A 133 -12.24 -2.51 6.49
C ASP A 133 -10.99 -3.25 7.02
N PRO A 134 -11.04 -3.77 8.26
CA PRO A 134 -9.92 -4.54 8.81
C PRO A 134 -9.60 -5.82 8.04
N GLN A 135 -10.60 -6.44 7.41
CA GLN A 135 -10.43 -7.69 6.67
C GLN A 135 -9.53 -7.52 5.44
N ARG A 136 -9.47 -6.32 4.91
CA ARG A 136 -8.61 -5.98 3.79
C ARG A 136 -7.13 -6.28 4.11
N ASP A 137 -6.63 -5.78 5.23
CA ASP A 137 -5.22 -5.93 5.62
C ASP A 137 -4.96 -7.27 6.30
N LEU A 138 -5.89 -7.73 7.16
CA LEU A 138 -5.75 -8.96 7.93
C LEU A 138 -5.87 -10.23 7.07
N VAL A 139 -6.65 -10.18 5.98
CA VAL A 139 -6.96 -11.38 5.17
C VAL A 139 -6.61 -11.18 3.69
N THR A 140 -7.20 -10.17 3.05
CA THR A 140 -7.06 -10.02 1.58
C THR A 140 -5.62 -9.71 1.19
N LYS A 141 -5.03 -8.64 1.70
CA LYS A 141 -3.64 -8.26 1.40
C LYS A 141 -2.64 -9.28 1.94
N ARG A 142 -2.92 -9.91 3.09
CA ARG A 142 -2.09 -11.01 3.60
C ARG A 142 -1.92 -12.13 2.57
N ASN A 143 -3.00 -12.55 1.93
CA ASN A 143 -2.96 -13.59 0.91
C ASN A 143 -2.28 -13.09 -0.37
N GLU A 144 -2.59 -11.87 -0.80
CA GLU A 144 -2.04 -11.27 -2.01
C GLU A 144 -0.53 -11.04 -1.91
N TYR A 145 -0.03 -10.51 -0.79
CA TYR A 145 1.40 -10.33 -0.57
C TYR A 145 2.16 -11.64 -0.47
N ALA A 146 1.56 -12.67 0.13
CA ALA A 146 2.12 -14.02 0.14
C ALA A 146 2.22 -14.59 -1.29
N GLN A 147 1.15 -14.48 -2.09
CA GLN A 147 1.14 -14.90 -3.49
C GLN A 147 2.15 -14.13 -4.34
N ALA A 148 2.36 -12.84 -4.06
CA ALA A 148 3.36 -12.03 -4.73
C ALA A 148 4.80 -12.34 -4.31
N GLY A 149 4.99 -13.21 -3.32
CA GLY A 149 6.30 -13.62 -2.84
C GLY A 149 7.01 -12.56 -2.00
N ILE A 150 6.30 -11.65 -1.33
CA ILE A 150 6.88 -10.66 -0.43
C ILE A 150 7.36 -11.38 0.84
N PRO A 151 8.66 -11.33 1.18
CA PRO A 151 9.21 -12.16 2.24
C PRO A 151 8.64 -11.85 3.62
N GLU A 152 8.38 -10.57 3.92
CA GLU A 152 7.95 -10.14 5.24
C GLU A 152 6.79 -9.14 5.15
N TYR A 153 5.79 -9.34 6.00
CA TYR A 153 4.62 -8.46 6.09
C TYR A 153 4.32 -8.12 7.55
N TRP A 154 4.21 -6.84 7.86
CA TRP A 154 3.84 -6.37 9.18
C TRP A 154 2.42 -5.80 9.14
N ILE A 155 1.59 -6.25 10.07
CA ILE A 155 0.24 -5.73 10.28
C ILE A 155 0.25 -4.99 11.61
N VAL A 156 0.03 -3.68 11.55
CA VAL A 156 -0.08 -2.83 12.74
C VAL A 156 -1.56 -2.56 12.99
N ASP A 157 -2.08 -3.08 14.08
CA ASP A 157 -3.49 -2.90 14.42
C ASP A 157 -3.65 -2.03 15.67
N PRO A 158 -4.03 -0.75 15.49
CA PRO A 158 -4.25 0.17 16.61
C PRO A 158 -5.46 -0.19 17.47
N GLN A 159 -6.37 -1.04 16.99
CA GLN A 159 -7.57 -1.43 17.72
C GLN A 159 -7.28 -2.55 18.74
N THR A 160 -6.49 -3.53 18.31
CA THR A 160 -6.02 -4.62 19.18
C THR A 160 -4.71 -4.28 19.89
N GLU A 161 -4.13 -3.11 19.57
CA GLU A 161 -2.85 -2.62 20.09
C GLU A 161 -1.69 -3.58 19.87
N THR A 162 -1.63 -4.19 18.68
CA THR A 162 -0.61 -5.19 18.33
C THR A 162 0.12 -4.87 17.03
N ILE A 163 1.32 -5.40 16.93
CA ILE A 163 2.07 -5.54 15.67
C ILE A 163 2.28 -7.03 15.41
N THR A 164 1.68 -7.52 14.32
CA THR A 164 1.90 -8.88 13.85
C THR A 164 2.99 -8.88 12.79
N VAL A 165 4.06 -9.62 13.02
CA VAL A 165 5.12 -9.82 12.04
C VAL A 165 4.92 -11.18 11.40
N LEU A 166 4.81 -11.18 10.08
CA LEU A 166 4.57 -12.36 9.25
C LEU A 166 5.80 -12.63 8.38
N ARG A 167 6.20 -13.90 8.30
CA ARG A 167 7.23 -14.37 7.37
C ARG A 167 6.65 -15.30 6.33
N LEU A 168 7.09 -15.16 5.09
CA LEU A 168 6.66 -16.04 4.01
C LEU A 168 7.23 -17.45 4.19
N ASP A 169 6.37 -18.47 4.04
CA ASP A 169 6.71 -19.86 4.00
C ASP A 169 5.97 -20.55 2.85
N GLY A 170 6.67 -20.81 1.77
CA GLY A 170 6.06 -21.28 0.53
C GLY A 170 5.10 -20.24 -0.06
N ALA A 171 3.80 -20.55 -0.10
CA ALA A 171 2.76 -19.69 -0.67
C ALA A 171 1.89 -18.99 0.38
N SER A 172 2.25 -19.05 1.67
CA SER A 172 1.47 -18.46 2.75
C SER A 172 2.37 -17.83 3.81
N TYR A 173 1.80 -16.94 4.61
CA TYR A 173 2.51 -16.39 5.75
C TYR A 173 2.31 -17.24 7.00
N LEU A 174 3.42 -17.44 7.73
CA LEU A 174 3.45 -17.89 9.12
C LEU A 174 3.69 -16.69 10.04
N ASP A 175 3.07 -16.73 11.21
CA ASP A 175 3.31 -15.73 12.23
C ASP A 175 4.73 -15.91 12.78
N HIS A 176 5.57 -14.89 12.61
CA HIS A 176 6.87 -14.80 13.28
C HIS A 176 6.66 -14.39 14.73
N GLY A 177 5.74 -13.46 14.98
CA GLY A 177 5.31 -13.04 16.31
C GLY A 177 4.15 -12.07 16.26
N VAL A 178 3.40 -12.04 17.36
CA VAL A 178 2.38 -11.02 17.64
C VAL A 178 2.84 -10.29 18.90
N PHE A 179 3.09 -9.01 18.78
CA PHE A 179 3.70 -8.18 19.83
C PHE A 179 2.68 -7.15 20.30
N GLY A 180 2.44 -7.11 21.61
CA GLY A 180 1.54 -6.14 22.26
C GLY A 180 2.29 -4.97 22.90
N ARG A 181 1.55 -4.09 23.57
CA ARG A 181 2.13 -2.97 24.34
C ARG A 181 3.17 -3.47 25.36
N GLY A 182 4.26 -2.74 25.46
CA GLY A 182 5.40 -3.11 26.32
C GLY A 182 6.39 -4.06 25.68
N GLU A 183 6.05 -4.63 24.53
CA GLU A 183 6.91 -5.51 23.76
C GLU A 183 7.57 -4.79 22.60
N VAL A 184 8.55 -5.43 21.96
CA VAL A 184 9.28 -4.92 20.80
C VAL A 184 9.04 -5.88 19.64
N ALA A 185 8.37 -5.40 18.58
CA ALA A 185 8.22 -6.14 17.33
C ALA A 185 9.58 -6.23 16.63
N ILE A 186 10.00 -7.46 16.28
CA ILE A 186 11.28 -7.73 15.64
C ILE A 186 11.08 -8.34 14.26
N SER A 187 11.89 -7.92 13.30
CA SER A 187 11.88 -8.48 11.95
C SER A 187 12.32 -9.94 11.92
N ALA A 188 11.68 -10.71 11.05
CA ALA A 188 12.03 -12.11 10.83
C ALA A 188 13.34 -12.28 10.04
N TYR A 189 13.68 -11.31 9.17
CA TYR A 189 14.82 -11.42 8.25
C TYR A 189 15.87 -10.33 8.44
N TYR A 190 15.53 -9.19 9.02
CA TYR A 190 16.41 -8.02 9.09
C TYR A 190 16.91 -7.80 10.52
N ALA A 191 18.03 -8.43 10.87
CA ALA A 191 18.63 -8.34 12.20
C ALA A 191 18.84 -6.88 12.64
N GLY A 192 18.28 -6.53 13.79
CA GLY A 192 18.32 -5.18 14.34
C GLY A 192 17.27 -4.21 13.77
N LEU A 193 16.38 -4.66 12.87
CA LEU A 193 15.13 -3.94 12.55
C LEU A 193 14.10 -4.35 13.59
N GLN A 194 13.68 -3.35 14.38
CA GLN A 194 12.74 -3.56 15.48
C GLN A 194 11.94 -2.28 15.74
N ALA A 195 10.73 -2.43 16.30
CA ALA A 195 9.82 -1.34 16.62
C ALA A 195 9.16 -1.59 17.98
N PRO A 196 9.39 -0.72 18.99
CA PRO A 196 8.67 -0.80 20.27
C PRO A 196 7.19 -0.51 20.05
N VAL A 197 6.33 -1.47 20.39
CA VAL A 197 4.89 -1.39 20.09
C VAL A 197 4.23 -0.17 20.73
N SER A 198 4.56 0.12 21.99
CA SER A 198 4.01 1.29 22.68
C SER A 198 4.39 2.60 21.98
N ASP A 199 5.65 2.74 21.57
CA ASP A 199 6.14 3.96 20.91
C ASP A 199 5.48 4.15 19.52
N VAL A 200 5.24 3.06 18.79
CA VAL A 200 4.53 3.08 17.51
C VAL A 200 3.08 3.50 17.71
N LEU A 201 2.40 2.91 18.70
CA LEU A 201 1.00 3.19 18.96
C LEU A 201 0.77 4.57 19.61
N ASP A 202 1.74 5.10 20.35
CA ASP A 202 1.66 6.39 21.03
C ASP A 202 2.47 7.49 20.31
N ALA A 203 2.88 7.23 19.07
CA ALA A 203 3.61 8.19 18.25
C ALA A 203 2.89 9.56 18.23
N PRO A 204 3.62 10.67 18.42
CA PRO A 204 3.06 12.03 18.55
C PRO A 204 2.57 12.62 17.24
#